data_110ea080b4e1dda4aaece6470699ddcd
#
_entry.id   110ea080b4e1dda4aaece6470699ddcd
#
_cell.length_a   1.000
_cell.length_b   1.000
_cell.length_c   1.000
_cell.angle_alpha   90.00
_cell.angle_beta   90.00
_cell.angle_gamma   90.00
#
_symmetry.space_group_name_H-M   'P 1'
#
loop_
_entity.id
_entity.type
_entity.pdbx_description
1 polymer ?
#
loop_
_entity_poly.entity_id
_entity_poly.type
_entity_poly.pdbx_seq_one_letter_code
_entity_poly.pdbx_strand_id
1 'polypeptide(L)'
;HSQNGHRPSFQKRPAARWVGLHKIIFRPIIQTMRXTLNALELAREIVNSLEDKKGEDIVLIDLKDIVSFTDYFVLCTGTSDRMLDALANSTIESINSDHKKKGKRQGISSDGWVVIDYGDVVVHLFSPDQREFYDLEELWKDGKVLLRLQ
;
A
#
# COMPACT_ATOMS: atom_id res chain seq x y z
N HIS A 1 -15.93 -7.40 -23.18
CA HIS A 1 -14.68 -7.94 -22.97
C HIS A 1 -13.51 -6.96 -22.93
N SER A 2 -13.69 -5.86 -23.59
CA SER A 2 -12.66 -4.84 -23.60
C SER A 2 -12.40 -4.31 -22.22
N GLN A 3 -13.42 -4.22 -21.40
CA GLN A 3 -13.20 -3.73 -20.06
C GLN A 3 -12.31 -4.65 -19.25
N ASN A 4 -12.23 -5.89 -19.65
CA ASN A 4 -11.36 -6.82 -18.97
C ASN A 4 -9.90 -6.56 -19.26
N GLY A 5 -9.62 -6.02 -20.42
CA GLY A 5 -8.27 -5.68 -20.73
C GLY A 5 -7.73 -4.58 -19.87
N HIS A 6 -8.60 -3.68 -19.49
CA HIS A 6 -8.18 -2.56 -18.69
C HIS A 6 -7.77 -2.97 -17.28
N ARG A 7 -8.57 -3.81 -16.64
CA ARG A 7 -8.28 -4.18 -15.26
C ARG A 7 -7.07 -5.07 -15.10
N PRO A 8 -6.93 -6.11 -15.90
CA PRO A 8 -5.72 -6.92 -15.79
C PRO A 8 -4.48 -6.09 -15.99
N SER A 9 -4.56 -5.14 -16.90
CA SER A 9 -3.42 -4.28 -17.14
C SER A 9 -3.06 -3.47 -15.92
N PHE A 10 -4.07 -2.92 -15.26
CA PHE A 10 -3.82 -2.14 -14.06
C PHE A 10 -3.26 -3.01 -12.95
N GLN A 11 -3.83 -4.18 -12.78
CA GLN A 11 -3.36 -5.08 -11.73
C GLN A 11 -1.92 -5.48 -11.95
N LYS A 12 -1.58 -5.81 -13.18
CA LYS A 12 -0.25 -6.33 -13.47
C LYS A 12 0.82 -5.28 -13.26
N ARG A 13 0.52 -4.04 -13.58
CA ARG A 13 1.54 -3.02 -13.50
C ARG A 13 2.10 -2.85 -12.10
N PRO A 14 1.28 -2.66 -11.08
CA PRO A 14 1.86 -2.54 -9.75
C PRO A 14 2.60 -3.79 -9.31
N ALA A 15 2.00 -4.94 -9.51
CA ALA A 15 2.62 -6.17 -9.04
C ALA A 15 3.90 -6.47 -9.79
N ALA A 16 3.87 -6.35 -11.11
CA ALA A 16 5.06 -6.62 -11.91
C ALA A 16 6.18 -5.66 -11.54
N ARG A 17 5.83 -4.41 -11.29
CA ARG A 17 6.83 -3.43 -10.94
C ARG A 17 7.53 -3.79 -9.65
N TRP A 18 6.76 -4.20 -8.66
CA TRP A 18 7.36 -4.55 -7.37
C TRP A 18 8.17 -5.82 -7.46
N VAL A 19 7.69 -6.79 -8.22
CA VAL A 19 8.45 -8.02 -8.41
C VAL A 19 9.76 -7.72 -9.12
N GLY A 20 9.72 -6.84 -10.10
CA GLY A 20 10.94 -6.46 -10.80
C GLY A 20 11.88 -5.67 -9.93
N LEU A 21 11.35 -4.82 -9.07
CA LEU A 21 12.19 -3.98 -8.25
C LEU A 21 13.06 -4.76 -7.29
N HIS A 22 12.55 -5.85 -6.76
CA HIS A 22 13.31 -6.55 -5.75
C HIS A 22 14.61 -7.12 -6.31
N LYS A 23 14.72 -7.27 -7.59
CA LYS A 23 15.91 -7.83 -8.20
C LYS A 23 17.06 -6.84 -8.23
N ILE A 24 16.74 -5.57 -8.26
CA ILE A 24 17.78 -4.55 -8.42
C ILE A 24 18.00 -3.73 -7.18
N ILE A 25 17.11 -3.81 -6.22
CA ILE A 25 17.27 -3.02 -5.01
C ILE A 25 18.15 -3.77 -4.03
N PHE A 26 19.20 -3.11 -3.63
CA PHE A 26 20.08 -3.61 -2.58
C PHE A 26 20.25 -2.49 -1.58
N ARG A 27 19.92 -2.77 -0.34
CA ARG A 27 20.03 -1.78 0.71
C ARG A 27 21.18 -2.13 1.63
N PRO A 28 22.04 -1.17 1.92
CA PRO A 28 23.08 -1.42 2.91
C PRO A 28 22.47 -1.82 4.25
N ILE A 29 23.22 -2.56 5.01
CA ILE A 29 22.71 -3.06 6.28
C ILE A 29 22.26 -1.94 7.20
N ILE A 30 23.04 -0.88 7.28
CA ILE A 30 22.68 0.24 8.15
C ILE A 30 21.37 0.86 7.71
N GLN A 31 21.23 1.07 6.41
CA GLN A 31 20.02 1.67 5.89
C GLN A 31 18.83 0.73 6.08
N THR A 32 19.06 -0.56 5.91
CA THR A 32 18.01 -1.54 6.12
C THR A 32 17.56 -1.54 7.57
N MET A 33 18.49 -1.47 8.50
CA MET A 33 18.14 -1.45 9.91
C MET A 33 17.36 -0.21 10.27
N ARG A 34 17.76 0.89 9.71
CA ARG A 34 17.02 2.13 9.96
C ARG A 34 15.62 2.07 9.40
N UNK A 35 15.67 1.56 8.35
CA UNK A 35 14.58 1.52 7.82
C UNK A 35 13.62 0.78 8.41
N THR A 36 14.12 -0.19 8.78
CA THR A 36 13.18 -1.10 9.42
C THR A 36 12.45 -0.42 10.56
N LEU A 37 13.19 0.23 11.42
CA LEU A 37 12.56 0.95 12.54
C LEU A 37 11.63 2.02 12.04
N ASN A 38 12.07 2.77 11.04
CA ASN A 38 11.24 3.84 10.51
C ASN A 38 10.06 3.29 9.73
N ALA A 39 10.24 2.14 9.12
CA ALA A 39 9.16 1.58 8.29
C ALA A 39 7.96 1.21 9.15
N LEU A 40 8.17 0.62 10.30
CA LEU A 40 7.04 0.27 11.15
C LEU A 40 6.35 1.52 11.67
N GLU A 41 7.12 2.50 12.09
CA GLU A 41 6.54 3.78 12.51
C GLU A 41 5.77 4.43 11.37
N LEU A 42 6.37 4.41 10.19
CA LEU A 42 5.70 4.97 9.02
C LEU A 42 4.40 4.26 8.75
N ALA A 43 4.42 2.93 8.79
CA ALA A 43 3.20 2.16 8.55
C ALA A 43 2.12 2.50 9.57
N ARG A 44 2.51 2.66 10.83
CA ARG A 44 1.53 3.00 11.86
C ARG A 44 0.97 4.39 11.68
N GLU A 45 1.81 5.34 11.27
CA GLU A 45 1.33 6.69 10.99
C GLU A 45 0.34 6.67 9.83
N ILE A 46 0.63 5.86 8.83
CA ILE A 46 -0.28 5.72 7.70
C ILE A 46 -1.62 5.15 8.16
N VAL A 47 -1.57 4.10 8.98
CA VAL A 47 -2.80 3.52 9.53
C VAL A 47 -3.60 4.58 10.28
N ASN A 48 -2.92 5.37 11.11
CA ASN A 48 -3.61 6.41 11.87
C ASN A 48 -4.26 7.43 10.95
N SER A 49 -3.56 7.82 9.91
CA SER A 49 -4.10 8.79 8.96
C SER A 49 -5.35 8.23 8.27
N LEU A 50 -5.29 6.96 7.87
CA LEU A 50 -6.42 6.32 7.22
C LEU A 50 -7.60 6.20 8.18
N GLU A 51 -7.33 5.85 9.41
CA GLU A 51 -8.39 5.72 10.39
C GLU A 51 -9.05 7.06 10.66
N ASP A 52 -8.26 8.12 10.74
CA ASP A 52 -8.81 9.46 10.96
C ASP A 52 -9.77 9.86 9.85
N LYS A 53 -9.53 9.39 8.64
CA LYS A 53 -10.39 9.70 7.51
C LYS A 53 -11.44 8.63 7.28
N LYS A 54 -11.66 7.77 8.26
CA LYS A 54 -12.71 6.76 8.21
C LYS A 54 -12.50 5.71 7.15
N GLY A 55 -11.26 5.41 6.83
CA GLY A 55 -10.97 4.27 5.97
C GLY A 55 -11.50 3.00 6.61
N GLU A 56 -11.89 2.04 5.77
CA GLU A 56 -12.50 0.82 6.25
C GLU A 56 -11.59 -0.36 6.06
N ASP A 57 -11.73 -1.34 6.92
CA ASP A 57 -11.03 -2.61 6.84
C ASP A 57 -9.54 -2.39 6.62
N ILE A 58 -8.92 -1.67 7.53
CA ILE A 58 -7.50 -1.35 7.45
C ILE A 58 -6.70 -2.52 7.96
N VAL A 59 -5.73 -2.97 7.17
CA VAL A 59 -4.89 -4.10 7.54
C VAL A 59 -3.44 -3.72 7.34
N LEU A 60 -2.61 -4.05 8.31
CA LEU A 60 -1.16 -3.86 8.23
C LEU A 60 -0.50 -5.23 8.22
N ILE A 61 0.24 -5.50 7.16
CA ILE A 61 0.87 -6.81 6.96
C ILE A 61 2.38 -6.66 6.94
N ASP A 62 3.03 -7.49 7.73
CA ASP A 62 4.50 -7.56 7.76
C ASP A 62 4.95 -8.55 6.69
N LEU A 63 5.73 -8.06 5.74
CA LEU A 63 6.21 -8.88 4.63
C LEU A 63 7.74 -9.01 4.64
N LYS A 64 8.39 -8.65 5.73
CA LYS A 64 9.84 -8.59 5.75
C LYS A 64 10.51 -9.91 5.43
N ASP A 65 9.90 -11.01 5.83
CA ASP A 65 10.49 -12.31 5.58
C ASP A 65 9.94 -12.99 4.33
N ILE A 66 9.05 -12.31 3.62
CA ILE A 66 8.35 -12.89 2.48
C ILE A 66 8.88 -12.33 1.17
N VAL A 67 9.03 -11.02 1.10
CA VAL A 67 9.47 -10.36 -0.12
C VAL A 67 10.63 -9.44 0.21
N SER A 68 11.40 -9.09 -0.81
CA SER A 68 12.57 -8.25 -0.61
C SER A 68 12.35 -6.80 -1.02
N PHE A 69 11.22 -6.49 -1.67
CA PHE A 69 11.06 -5.16 -2.22
C PHE A 69 10.29 -4.20 -1.32
N THR A 70 9.73 -4.70 -0.23
CA THR A 70 9.07 -3.83 0.73
C THR A 70 9.01 -4.55 2.06
N ASP A 71 8.77 -3.79 3.13
CA ASP A 71 8.66 -4.39 4.46
C ASP A 71 7.21 -4.57 4.88
N TYR A 72 6.34 -3.66 4.49
CA TYR A 72 4.95 -3.69 4.96
C TYR A 72 3.99 -3.28 3.87
N PHE A 73 2.84 -3.93 3.87
CA PHE A 73 1.67 -3.47 3.12
C PHE A 73 0.66 -2.89 4.10
N VAL A 74 0.03 -1.81 3.70
CA VAL A 74 -1.15 -1.29 4.40
C VAL A 74 -2.29 -1.32 3.39
N LEU A 75 -3.37 -2.00 3.76
CA LEU A 75 -4.54 -2.11 2.89
C LEU A 75 -5.70 -1.39 3.53
N CYS A 76 -6.49 -0.73 2.72
CA CYS A 76 -7.63 0.03 3.24
C CYS A 76 -8.70 0.12 2.16
N THR A 77 -9.93 0.15 2.55
CA THR A 77 -11.08 0.24 1.64
C THR A 77 -11.73 1.61 1.76
N GLY A 78 -12.05 2.18 0.62
CA GLY A 78 -12.87 3.39 0.55
C GLY A 78 -14.09 3.12 -0.31
N THR A 79 -15.23 3.63 0.09
CA THR A 79 -16.49 3.24 -0.52
C THR A 79 -16.89 4.10 -1.71
N SER A 80 -16.11 5.10 -2.04
CA SER A 80 -16.40 5.95 -3.21
C SER A 80 -15.09 6.45 -3.78
N ASP A 81 -15.15 6.92 -5.02
CA ASP A 81 -13.97 7.52 -5.65
C ASP A 81 -13.47 8.71 -4.84
N ARG A 82 -14.40 9.53 -4.37
CA ARG A 82 -14.04 10.69 -3.57
C ARG A 82 -13.34 10.26 -2.30
N MET A 83 -13.83 9.22 -1.67
CA MET A 83 -13.23 8.74 -0.45
C MET A 83 -11.83 8.21 -0.71
N LEU A 84 -11.64 7.47 -1.81
CA LEU A 84 -10.31 6.98 -2.15
C LEU A 84 -9.34 8.13 -2.34
N ASP A 85 -9.77 9.18 -3.03
CA ASP A 85 -8.92 10.35 -3.19
C ASP A 85 -8.62 11.02 -1.87
N ALA A 86 -9.62 11.13 -1.01
CA ALA A 86 -9.43 11.76 0.29
C ALA A 86 -8.44 10.95 1.15
N LEU A 87 -8.57 9.64 1.12
CA LEU A 87 -7.64 8.79 1.86
C LEU A 87 -6.22 8.94 1.32
N ALA A 88 -6.08 8.95 0.00
CA ALA A 88 -4.76 9.09 -0.61
C ALA A 88 -4.15 10.44 -0.30
N ASN A 89 -4.92 11.49 -0.49
CA ASN A 89 -4.40 12.84 -0.27
C ASN A 89 -4.04 13.07 1.19
N SER A 90 -4.86 12.57 2.09
CA SER A 90 -4.60 12.74 3.52
C SER A 90 -3.31 12.01 3.90
N THR A 91 -3.13 10.81 3.39
CA THR A 91 -1.93 10.04 3.68
C THR A 91 -0.69 10.76 3.15
N ILE A 92 -0.75 11.17 1.90
CA ILE A 92 0.41 11.84 1.29
C ILE A 92 0.74 13.12 2.04
N GLU A 93 -0.27 13.92 2.33
CA GLU A 93 -0.04 15.18 3.03
C GLU A 93 0.59 14.95 4.40
N SER A 94 0.02 14.03 5.15
CA SER A 94 0.47 13.77 6.50
C SER A 94 1.90 13.21 6.51
N ILE A 95 2.15 12.22 5.68
CA ILE A 95 3.42 11.55 5.72
C ILE A 95 4.52 12.42 5.12
N ASN A 96 4.25 13.10 4.01
CA ASN A 96 5.26 13.94 3.42
C ASN A 96 5.69 15.05 4.37
N SER A 97 4.72 15.58 5.11
CA SER A 97 5.01 16.65 6.05
C SER A 97 5.75 16.16 7.28
N ASP A 98 5.26 15.07 7.87
CA ASP A 98 5.79 14.62 9.16
C ASP A 98 7.10 13.87 9.03
N HIS A 99 7.28 13.12 7.96
CA HIS A 99 8.44 12.24 7.83
C HIS A 99 9.37 12.66 6.71
N LYS A 100 9.00 13.67 5.96
CA LYS A 100 9.80 14.14 4.83
C LYS A 100 10.04 13.03 3.82
N LYS A 101 9.07 12.17 3.68
CA LYS A 101 9.11 11.09 2.71
C LYS A 101 8.16 11.42 1.58
N LYS A 102 8.53 11.01 0.38
CA LYS A 102 7.69 11.23 -0.78
C LYS A 102 7.13 9.92 -1.27
N GLY A 103 5.83 9.77 -1.16
CA GLY A 103 5.17 8.62 -1.70
C GLY A 103 4.88 8.78 -3.17
N LYS A 104 5.01 7.71 -3.91
CA LYS A 104 4.68 7.69 -5.32
C LYS A 104 3.28 7.16 -5.51
N ARG A 105 2.39 8.01 -5.96
CA ARG A 105 1.01 7.59 -6.19
C ARG A 105 0.88 6.99 -7.58
N GLN A 106 0.18 5.87 -7.66
CA GLN A 106 -0.17 5.20 -8.90
C GLN A 106 -1.62 4.84 -8.88
N GLY A 107 -2.24 4.87 -10.05
CA GLY A 107 -3.65 4.54 -10.16
C GLY A 107 -4.53 5.74 -9.94
N ILE A 108 -5.77 5.61 -10.36
CA ILE A 108 -6.76 6.65 -10.21
C ILE A 108 -7.95 6.08 -9.48
N SER A 109 -8.61 6.96 -8.73
CA SER A 109 -9.68 6.50 -7.84
C SER A 109 -10.84 5.87 -8.60
N SER A 110 -11.10 6.31 -9.83
CA SER A 110 -12.21 5.74 -10.58
C SER A 110 -11.97 4.30 -10.99
N ASP A 111 -10.72 3.84 -10.97
CA ASP A 111 -10.43 2.44 -11.22
C ASP A 111 -10.56 1.58 -9.96
N GLY A 112 -10.73 2.20 -8.82
CA GLY A 112 -10.94 1.48 -7.59
C GLY A 112 -9.69 0.92 -6.95
N TRP A 113 -8.52 1.37 -7.36
CA TRP A 113 -7.27 0.90 -6.76
C TRP A 113 -6.22 1.99 -6.91
N VAL A 114 -5.86 2.58 -5.78
CA VAL A 114 -4.82 3.59 -5.71
C VAL A 114 -3.69 3.04 -4.85
N VAL A 115 -2.47 3.18 -5.32
CA VAL A 115 -1.29 2.70 -4.61
C VAL A 115 -0.42 3.90 -4.26
N ILE A 116 0.07 3.93 -3.04
CA ILE A 116 1.07 4.93 -2.65
C ILE A 116 2.31 4.16 -2.19
N ASP A 117 3.38 4.33 -2.93
CA ASP A 117 4.60 3.56 -2.74
C ASP A 117 5.64 4.40 -2.02
N TYR A 118 5.95 4.03 -0.79
CA TYR A 118 7.00 4.68 0.01
C TYR A 118 8.27 3.85 0.06
N GLY A 119 8.33 2.79 -0.73
CA GLY A 119 9.48 1.92 -0.69
C GLY A 119 9.35 0.84 0.36
N ASP A 120 9.62 1.20 1.60
CA ASP A 120 9.51 0.24 2.70
C ASP A 120 8.07 -0.09 3.06
N VAL A 121 7.16 0.79 2.73
CA VAL A 121 5.74 0.61 3.00
C VAL A 121 4.99 0.93 1.73
N VAL A 122 4.08 0.06 1.33
CA VAL A 122 3.22 0.30 0.18
C VAL A 122 1.78 0.29 0.66
N VAL A 123 1.07 1.35 0.32
CA VAL A 123 -0.32 1.53 0.73
C VAL A 123 -1.22 1.19 -0.44
N HIS A 124 -2.21 0.35 -0.19
CA HIS A 124 -3.19 -0.04 -1.19
C HIS A 124 -4.56 0.42 -0.75
N LEU A 125 -5.15 1.30 -1.53
CA LEU A 125 -6.49 1.81 -1.26
C LEU A 125 -7.42 1.25 -2.32
N PHE A 126 -8.43 0.51 -1.89
CA PHE A 126 -9.31 -0.20 -2.79
C PHE A 126 -10.75 0.22 -2.62
N SER A 127 -11.51 0.18 -3.72
CA SER A 127 -12.95 0.09 -3.59
C SER A 127 -13.31 -1.30 -3.07
N PRO A 128 -14.50 -1.48 -2.51
CA PRO A 128 -14.86 -2.80 -2.00
C PRO A 128 -14.80 -3.88 -3.08
N ASP A 129 -15.24 -3.57 -4.29
CA ASP A 129 -15.22 -4.55 -5.37
C ASP A 129 -13.80 -4.95 -5.73
N GLN A 130 -12.91 -3.99 -5.84
CA GLN A 130 -11.56 -4.28 -6.23
C GLN A 130 -10.78 -4.96 -5.09
N ARG A 131 -11.11 -4.62 -3.85
CA ARG A 131 -10.49 -5.30 -2.71
C ARG A 131 -10.77 -6.78 -2.78
N GLU A 132 -12.02 -7.12 -3.04
CA GLU A 132 -12.42 -8.53 -3.14
C GLU A 132 -11.82 -9.18 -4.37
N PHE A 133 -11.83 -8.48 -5.48
CA PHE A 133 -11.39 -9.06 -6.75
C PHE A 133 -9.90 -9.42 -6.73
N TYR A 134 -9.06 -8.51 -6.25
CA TYR A 134 -7.63 -8.75 -6.28
C TYR A 134 -7.12 -9.51 -5.07
N ASP A 135 -7.78 -9.36 -3.94
CA ASP A 135 -7.52 -10.16 -2.75
C ASP A 135 -6.03 -10.26 -2.45
N LEU A 136 -5.40 -9.12 -2.22
CA LEU A 136 -3.97 -9.12 -1.94
C LEU A 136 -3.63 -9.85 -0.65
N GLU A 137 -4.58 -9.90 0.28
CA GLU A 137 -4.35 -10.65 1.52
C GLU A 137 -4.11 -12.11 1.25
N GLU A 138 -4.86 -12.68 0.30
CA GLU A 138 -4.64 -14.07 -0.08
C GLU A 138 -3.33 -14.24 -0.82
N LEU A 139 -3.01 -13.27 -1.68
CA LEU A 139 -1.76 -13.32 -2.43
C LEU A 139 -0.55 -13.31 -1.50
N TRP A 140 -0.63 -12.54 -0.42
CA TRP A 140 0.47 -12.42 0.52
C TRP A 140 0.12 -13.03 1.87
N LYS A 141 -0.56 -14.16 1.84
CA LYS A 141 -1.07 -14.76 3.07
C LYS A 141 0.02 -15.25 4.01
N ASP A 142 1.20 -15.48 3.49
CA ASP A 142 2.31 -15.89 4.35
C ASP A 142 2.85 -14.74 5.18
N GLY A 143 2.45 -13.54 4.87
CA GLY A 143 2.83 -12.40 5.68
C GLY A 143 2.13 -12.44 7.03
N LYS A 144 2.64 -11.63 7.94
CA LYS A 144 2.11 -11.58 9.29
C LYS A 144 1.20 -10.37 9.42
N VAL A 145 -0.06 -10.60 9.75
CA VAL A 145 -0.99 -9.49 9.98
C VAL A 145 -0.70 -8.90 11.36
N LEU A 146 -0.25 -7.66 11.38
CA LEU A 146 0.07 -7.00 12.64
C LEU A 146 -1.13 -6.25 13.21
N LEU A 147 -2.06 -5.85 12.36
CA LEU A 147 -3.15 -4.99 12.80
C LEU A 147 -4.29 -5.11 11.81
N ARG A 148 -5.49 -5.17 12.34
CA ARG A 148 -6.69 -5.13 11.50
C ARG A 148 -7.74 -4.28 12.20
N LEU A 149 -8.18 -3.24 11.52
CA LEU A 149 -9.20 -2.32 12.02
C LEU A 149 -10.40 -2.34 11.09
N GLN A 150 -11.54 -2.69 11.65
CA GLN A 150 -12.78 -2.70 10.88
C GLN A 150 -13.35 -1.27 10.76
#